data_99161a0d8378faf9c0dcc6ee08530f1a
#
_entry.id   99161a0d8378faf9c0dcc6ee08530f1a
#
_cell.length_a   1.000
_cell.length_b   1.000
_cell.length_c   1.000
_cell.angle_alpha   90.00
_cell.angle_beta   90.00
_cell.angle_gamma   90.00
#
_symmetry.space_group_name_H-M   'P 1'
#
loop_
_entity.id
_entity.type
_entity.pdbx_description
1 polymer ?
#
loop_
_entity_poly.entity_id
_entity_poly.type
_entity_poly.pdbx_seq_one_letter_code
_entity_poly.pdbx_strand_id
1 'polypeptide(L)'
;LLASSLPGGSGHASEGDVGANRVMLEGHFLYDIVDGDADFSSYRMVVVPDDACIGPALQAKLDAYLAGGGRLFLCGQAGLNANRTAFLFDVGAETDGVSEFVPDYILPREDVRADFVTTPNVAYFGSQRVRVMTGESLGDVYDPYFNRTYRHFCSHRHTPNSPEPSGYACGVRKGNIVYLAHNVFTLYHALGAVAIRDYIVKAMRLLLGEECVAVKGLPSTGRVTLMEQSASSRSVLHLLYANTVLRGGSIRGCGPIEVIEELNSLFDIHVTVRPTKPVKSVRLVPEGTALAFET
;
A
#
# COMPACT_ATOMS: atom_id res chain seq x y z
N LEU A 1 -2.19 -8.09 5.66
CA LEU A 1 -3.08 -7.76 4.55
C LEU A 1 -4.36 -8.57 4.67
N LEU A 2 -5.50 -7.90 4.86
CA LEU A 2 -6.82 -8.52 4.88
C LEU A 2 -7.24 -8.82 3.43
N ALA A 3 -7.57 -10.09 3.13
CA ALA A 3 -8.11 -10.45 1.82
C ALA A 3 -9.55 -9.97 1.67
N SER A 4 -9.85 -9.31 0.55
CA SER A 4 -11.20 -8.81 0.25
C SER A 4 -12.12 -9.86 -0.36
N SER A 5 -11.56 -11.00 -0.81
CA SER A 5 -12.33 -12.08 -1.40
C SER A 5 -13.19 -12.77 -0.34
N LEU A 6 -14.50 -12.64 -0.49
CA LEU A 6 -15.47 -13.35 0.35
C LEU A 6 -15.39 -14.86 0.14
N PRO A 7 -15.61 -15.68 1.17
CA PRO A 7 -15.84 -17.11 1.03
C PRO A 7 -17.00 -17.36 0.05
N GLY A 8 -16.76 -18.10 -1.03
CA GLY A 8 -17.76 -18.36 -2.08
C GLY A 8 -17.67 -17.49 -3.34
N GLY A 9 -16.69 -16.59 -3.41
CA GLY A 9 -16.35 -15.88 -4.65
C GLY A 9 -15.76 -16.79 -5.72
N SER A 10 -15.51 -16.25 -6.92
CA SER A 10 -14.99 -16.96 -8.09
C SER A 10 -13.60 -17.59 -7.95
N GLY A 11 -13.02 -17.61 -6.75
CA GLY A 11 -11.68 -18.13 -6.50
C GLY A 11 -10.54 -17.25 -7.02
N HIS A 12 -10.84 -16.08 -7.55
CA HIS A 12 -9.85 -15.11 -8.00
C HIS A 12 -9.73 -13.96 -6.99
N ALA A 13 -8.51 -13.58 -6.66
CA ALA A 13 -8.23 -12.38 -5.88
C ALA A 13 -8.73 -11.14 -6.63
N SER A 14 -9.23 -10.13 -5.90
CA SER A 14 -9.59 -8.85 -6.49
C SER A 14 -8.34 -8.13 -7.02
N GLU A 15 -8.51 -7.19 -7.96
CA GLU A 15 -7.39 -6.37 -8.45
C GLU A 15 -6.75 -5.57 -7.30
N GLY A 16 -7.56 -5.13 -6.32
CA GLY A 16 -7.10 -4.48 -5.11
C GLY A 16 -6.23 -5.39 -4.25
N ASP A 17 -6.62 -6.66 -4.07
CA ASP A 17 -5.82 -7.65 -3.31
C ASP A 17 -4.47 -7.92 -3.99
N VAL A 18 -4.48 -8.10 -5.32
CA VAL A 18 -3.26 -8.33 -6.11
C VAL A 18 -2.32 -7.12 -6.03
N GLY A 19 -2.88 -5.91 -6.18
CA GLY A 19 -2.13 -4.67 -6.07
C GLY A 19 -1.55 -4.45 -4.67
N ALA A 20 -2.34 -4.72 -3.63
CA ALA A 20 -1.90 -4.62 -2.26
C ALA A 20 -0.77 -5.60 -1.94
N ASN A 21 -0.93 -6.87 -2.34
CA ASN A 21 0.13 -7.87 -2.20
C ASN A 21 1.43 -7.42 -2.89
N ARG A 22 1.32 -6.88 -4.11
CA ARG A 22 2.48 -6.36 -4.85
C ARG A 22 3.15 -5.20 -4.13
N VAL A 23 2.38 -4.23 -3.61
CA VAL A 23 2.93 -3.10 -2.84
C VAL A 23 3.64 -3.59 -1.57
N MET A 24 3.06 -4.57 -0.84
CA MET A 24 3.69 -5.12 0.36
C MET A 24 5.03 -5.78 0.05
N LEU A 25 5.09 -6.57 -1.02
CA LEU A 25 6.33 -7.22 -1.48
C LEU A 25 7.39 -6.21 -1.91
N GLU A 26 7.02 -5.23 -2.73
CA GLU A 26 7.93 -4.22 -3.28
C GLU A 26 8.35 -3.18 -2.23
N GLY A 27 7.51 -2.95 -1.21
CA GLY A 27 7.82 -2.14 -0.04
C GLY A 27 8.66 -2.86 1.03
N HIS A 28 8.97 -4.15 0.82
CA HIS A 28 9.73 -5.00 1.73
C HIS A 28 9.09 -5.15 3.12
N PHE A 29 7.76 -5.09 3.20
CA PHE A 29 7.06 -5.32 4.46
C PHE A 29 7.08 -6.81 4.83
N LEU A 30 7.17 -7.08 6.13
CA LEU A 30 6.86 -8.41 6.68
C LEU A 30 5.36 -8.49 6.90
N TYR A 31 4.67 -9.40 6.25
CA TYR A 31 3.20 -9.48 6.31
C TYR A 31 2.69 -10.90 6.05
N ASP A 32 1.47 -11.14 6.51
CA ASP A 32 0.66 -12.28 6.16
C ASP A 32 -0.59 -11.82 5.41
N ILE A 33 -1.17 -12.70 4.61
CA ILE A 33 -2.50 -12.51 4.03
C ILE A 33 -3.46 -13.30 4.89
N VAL A 34 -4.46 -12.60 5.43
CA VAL A 34 -5.42 -13.15 6.38
C VAL A 34 -6.84 -12.85 5.93
N ASP A 35 -7.79 -13.64 6.38
CA ASP A 35 -9.22 -13.39 6.22
C ASP A 35 -9.83 -12.71 7.44
N GLY A 36 -11.14 -12.47 7.39
CA GLY A 36 -11.89 -11.85 8.49
C GLY A 36 -11.98 -12.70 9.75
N ASP A 37 -11.70 -14.01 9.68
CA ASP A 37 -11.75 -14.92 10.83
C ASP A 37 -10.45 -14.95 11.63
N ALA A 38 -9.34 -14.50 11.05
CA ALA A 38 -8.04 -14.47 11.69
C ALA A 38 -7.98 -13.60 12.95
N ASP A 39 -7.16 -13.95 13.93
CA ASP A 39 -6.86 -13.08 15.06
C ASP A 39 -5.91 -11.95 14.65
N PHE A 40 -6.35 -10.69 14.80
CA PHE A 40 -5.56 -9.51 14.45
C PHE A 40 -4.62 -9.04 15.56
N SER A 41 -4.73 -9.57 16.78
CA SER A 41 -4.01 -9.06 17.96
C SER A 41 -2.48 -9.14 17.86
N SER A 42 -1.98 -10.10 17.07
CA SER A 42 -0.53 -10.26 16.82
C SER A 42 0.04 -9.32 15.77
N TYR A 43 -0.80 -8.65 14.99
CA TYR A 43 -0.38 -7.75 13.92
C TYR A 43 -0.32 -6.30 14.40
N ARG A 44 0.67 -5.58 13.96
CA ARG A 44 0.86 -4.16 14.30
C ARG A 44 -0.03 -3.24 13.47
N MET A 45 -0.39 -3.68 12.27
CA MET A 45 -1.24 -2.96 11.32
C MET A 45 -2.05 -3.94 10.49
N VAL A 46 -3.33 -3.66 10.32
CA VAL A 46 -4.20 -4.34 9.35
C VAL A 46 -4.40 -3.41 8.15
N VAL A 47 -4.13 -3.94 6.96
CA VAL A 47 -4.34 -3.24 5.68
C VAL A 47 -5.59 -3.81 5.04
N VAL A 48 -6.57 -2.96 4.76
CA VAL A 48 -7.84 -3.33 4.13
C VAL A 48 -7.85 -2.77 2.70
N PRO A 49 -7.80 -3.64 1.69
CA PRO A 49 -7.75 -3.21 0.29
C PRO A 49 -9.01 -2.46 -0.17
N ASP A 50 -8.89 -1.79 -1.30
CA ASP A 50 -9.78 -0.80 -1.90
C ASP A 50 -11.28 -1.13 -1.88
N ASP A 51 -11.63 -2.39 -2.17
CA ASP A 51 -13.01 -2.83 -2.39
C ASP A 51 -13.53 -3.75 -1.27
N ALA A 52 -12.75 -3.92 -0.20
CA ALA A 52 -13.14 -4.80 0.89
C ALA A 52 -14.41 -4.28 1.59
N CYS A 53 -15.42 -5.15 1.65
CA CYS A 53 -16.65 -4.86 2.37
C CYS A 53 -16.52 -5.25 3.84
N ILE A 54 -16.67 -4.28 4.73
CA ILE A 54 -16.62 -4.51 6.18
C ILE A 54 -18.04 -4.67 6.68
N GLY A 55 -18.44 -5.93 6.93
CA GLY A 55 -19.71 -6.24 7.57
C GLY A 55 -19.67 -6.02 9.10
N PRO A 56 -20.83 -6.06 9.79
CA PRO A 56 -20.92 -5.73 11.22
C PRO A 56 -19.99 -6.57 12.12
N ALA A 57 -19.83 -7.85 11.83
CA ALA A 57 -18.97 -8.74 12.62
C ALA A 57 -17.48 -8.37 12.47
N LEU A 58 -17.04 -8.12 11.24
CA LEU A 58 -15.67 -7.68 10.97
C LEU A 58 -15.42 -6.27 11.52
N GLN A 59 -16.40 -5.37 11.43
CA GLN A 59 -16.31 -4.04 12.01
C GLN A 59 -16.08 -4.12 13.52
N ALA A 60 -16.90 -4.87 14.25
CA ALA A 60 -16.75 -5.04 15.70
C ALA A 60 -15.37 -5.60 16.09
N LYS A 61 -14.82 -6.51 15.27
CA LYS A 61 -13.48 -7.07 15.45
C LYS A 61 -12.38 -6.05 15.21
N LEU A 62 -12.51 -5.21 14.17
CA LEU A 62 -11.57 -4.13 13.88
C LEU A 62 -11.65 -3.01 14.92
N ASP A 63 -12.85 -2.70 15.45
CA ASP A 63 -13.02 -1.76 16.56
C ASP A 63 -12.30 -2.25 17.82
N ALA A 64 -12.44 -3.53 18.16
CA ALA A 64 -11.72 -4.13 19.29
C ALA A 64 -10.20 -4.12 19.07
N TYR A 65 -9.74 -4.40 17.86
CA TYR A 65 -8.33 -4.32 17.48
C TYR A 65 -7.77 -2.90 17.62
N LEU A 66 -8.50 -1.87 17.15
CA LEU A 66 -8.11 -0.47 17.30
C LEU A 66 -8.10 -0.05 18.79
N ALA A 67 -9.09 -0.46 19.58
CA ALA A 67 -9.14 -0.21 21.02
C ALA A 67 -7.95 -0.84 21.78
N GLY A 68 -7.42 -1.97 21.26
CA GLY A 68 -6.20 -2.62 21.73
C GLY A 68 -4.91 -1.94 21.28
N GLY A 69 -4.97 -0.82 20.56
CA GLY A 69 -3.80 -0.09 20.06
C GLY A 69 -3.32 -0.54 18.68
N GLY A 70 -4.07 -1.39 18.00
CA GLY A 70 -3.82 -1.77 16.61
C GLY A 70 -3.92 -0.57 15.66
N ARG A 71 -3.42 -0.74 14.44
CA ARG A 71 -3.42 0.30 13.40
C ARG A 71 -4.17 -0.18 12.16
N LEU A 72 -4.94 0.72 11.54
CA LEU A 72 -5.79 0.39 10.40
C LEU A 72 -5.45 1.28 9.20
N PHE A 73 -5.09 0.64 8.09
CA PHE A 73 -4.85 1.30 6.82
C PHE A 73 -5.99 0.97 5.86
N LEU A 74 -6.70 1.99 5.40
CA LEU A 74 -7.90 1.90 4.57
C LEU A 74 -7.70 2.70 3.29
N CYS A 75 -8.39 2.34 2.22
CA CYS A 75 -8.37 3.12 0.98
C CYS A 75 -9.64 2.90 0.15
N GLY A 76 -9.92 3.84 -0.74
CA GLY A 76 -11.04 3.77 -1.66
C GLY A 76 -12.39 3.56 -0.97
N GLN A 77 -13.02 2.44 -1.25
CA GLN A 77 -14.33 2.10 -0.69
C GLN A 77 -14.25 1.38 0.65
N ALA A 78 -13.06 0.85 0.99
CA ALA A 78 -12.86 0.18 2.27
C ALA A 78 -13.02 1.16 3.44
N GLY A 79 -13.72 0.74 4.47
CA GLY A 79 -14.00 1.58 5.64
C GLY A 79 -15.21 2.51 5.49
N LEU A 80 -15.91 2.48 4.36
CA LEU A 80 -17.21 3.14 4.19
C LEU A 80 -18.35 2.19 4.57
N ASN A 81 -19.47 2.76 5.00
CA ASN A 81 -20.71 2.02 5.21
C ASN A 81 -21.26 1.45 3.89
N ALA A 82 -22.23 0.55 3.97
CA ALA A 82 -22.82 -0.13 2.80
C ALA A 82 -23.39 0.86 1.76
N ASN A 83 -23.87 2.02 2.19
CA ASN A 83 -24.40 3.06 1.31
C ASN A 83 -23.33 4.03 0.81
N ARG A 84 -22.08 3.90 1.26
CA ARG A 84 -20.92 4.76 0.92
C ARG A 84 -21.14 6.24 1.25
N THR A 85 -21.89 6.52 2.31
CA THR A 85 -22.25 7.88 2.74
C THR A 85 -21.50 8.34 3.97
N ALA A 86 -20.84 7.43 4.69
CA ALA A 86 -20.10 7.73 5.90
C ALA A 86 -18.99 6.70 6.15
N PHE A 87 -17.98 7.08 6.88
CA PHE A 87 -16.95 6.17 7.38
C PHE A 87 -17.47 5.32 8.53
N LEU A 88 -17.04 4.06 8.57
CA LEU A 88 -17.29 3.14 9.68
C LEU A 88 -16.42 3.43 10.90
N PHE A 89 -15.26 4.05 10.68
CA PHE A 89 -14.26 4.38 11.70
C PHE A 89 -14.03 5.88 11.73
N ASP A 90 -13.58 6.41 12.86
CA ASP A 90 -13.23 7.82 12.99
C ASP A 90 -11.87 8.10 12.32
N VAL A 91 -11.91 8.34 11.02
CA VAL A 91 -10.74 8.75 10.22
C VAL A 91 -10.44 10.24 10.33
N GLY A 92 -11.24 11.01 11.06
CA GLY A 92 -11.10 12.45 11.20
C GLY A 92 -11.55 13.27 9.99
N ALA A 93 -12.39 12.69 9.17
CA ALA A 93 -12.93 13.32 7.96
C ALA A 93 -14.37 12.85 7.69
N GLU A 94 -15.04 13.57 6.82
CA GLU A 94 -16.33 13.21 6.23
C GLU A 94 -16.17 12.94 4.74
N THR A 95 -17.11 12.19 4.16
CA THR A 95 -17.16 11.96 2.71
C THR A 95 -18.38 12.62 2.10
N ASP A 96 -18.16 13.33 1.00
CA ASP A 96 -19.22 13.93 0.17
C ASP A 96 -19.57 13.03 -1.05
N GLY A 97 -19.18 11.73 -0.97
CA GLY A 97 -19.41 10.76 -2.04
C GLY A 97 -18.23 10.64 -3.00
N VAL A 98 -18.49 10.12 -4.19
CA VAL A 98 -17.47 9.89 -5.22
C VAL A 98 -17.30 11.13 -6.09
N SER A 99 -16.07 11.40 -6.52
CA SER A 99 -15.76 12.46 -7.48
C SER A 99 -16.55 12.30 -8.78
N GLU A 100 -17.08 13.38 -9.29
CA GLU A 100 -17.65 13.45 -10.64
C GLU A 100 -16.59 13.46 -11.74
N PHE A 101 -15.33 13.75 -11.38
CA PHE A 101 -14.21 13.82 -12.31
C PHE A 101 -13.47 12.49 -12.39
N VAL A 102 -13.25 12.02 -13.64
CA VAL A 102 -12.47 10.82 -13.96
C VAL A 102 -11.66 11.09 -15.24
N PRO A 103 -10.34 11.22 -15.13
CA PRO A 103 -9.53 11.19 -13.91
C PRO A 103 -9.64 12.47 -13.08
N ASP A 104 -9.26 12.39 -11.82
CA ASP A 104 -8.78 13.50 -11.03
C ASP A 104 -7.27 13.38 -10.79
N TYR A 105 -6.68 14.26 -9.99
CA TYR A 105 -5.25 14.34 -9.76
C TYR A 105 -4.96 14.40 -8.28
N ILE A 106 -3.79 13.92 -7.87
CA ILE A 106 -3.35 14.00 -6.47
C ILE A 106 -1.98 14.63 -6.35
N LEU A 107 -1.79 15.41 -5.32
CA LEU A 107 -0.49 15.84 -4.83
C LEU A 107 -0.39 15.50 -3.35
N PRO A 108 0.13 14.31 -3.01
CA PRO A 108 0.37 13.96 -1.63
C PRO A 108 1.37 14.90 -0.96
N ARG A 109 1.26 15.07 0.35
CA ARG A 109 2.19 15.84 1.17
C ARG A 109 3.62 15.32 1.04
N GLU A 110 4.60 16.19 1.22
CA GLU A 110 6.01 15.93 0.92
C GLU A 110 6.57 14.68 1.63
N ASP A 111 6.19 14.46 2.87
CA ASP A 111 6.65 13.32 3.67
C ASP A 111 6.05 11.95 3.24
N VAL A 112 4.97 11.96 2.46
CA VAL A 112 4.31 10.75 1.97
C VAL A 112 4.33 10.58 0.44
N ARG A 113 4.75 11.60 -0.33
CA ARG A 113 4.90 11.46 -1.78
C ARG A 113 6.26 10.90 -2.18
N ALA A 114 6.38 10.39 -3.40
CA ALA A 114 7.67 10.06 -3.99
C ALA A 114 8.54 11.32 -4.14
N ASP A 115 9.84 11.20 -3.90
CA ASP A 115 10.76 12.35 -3.86
C ASP A 115 10.85 13.12 -5.20
N PHE A 116 10.59 12.43 -6.32
CA PHE A 116 10.56 13.03 -7.66
C PHE A 116 9.23 13.69 -8.02
N VAL A 117 8.19 13.56 -7.19
CA VAL A 117 6.87 14.14 -7.43
C VAL A 117 6.82 15.55 -6.89
N THR A 118 6.69 16.53 -7.78
CA THR A 118 6.62 17.97 -7.42
C THR A 118 5.32 18.65 -7.87
N THR A 119 4.52 17.97 -8.70
CA THR A 119 3.26 18.48 -9.27
C THR A 119 2.16 17.44 -9.13
N PRO A 120 0.88 17.82 -9.25
CA PRO A 120 -0.21 16.87 -9.22
C PRO A 120 -0.05 15.75 -10.26
N ASN A 121 -0.22 14.49 -9.82
CA ASN A 121 -0.16 13.32 -10.68
C ASN A 121 -1.58 12.84 -10.99
N VAL A 122 -1.79 12.36 -12.21
CA VAL A 122 -3.06 11.80 -12.61
C VAL A 122 -3.37 10.52 -11.79
N ALA A 123 -4.54 10.52 -11.18
CA ALA A 123 -5.15 9.32 -10.60
C ALA A 123 -6.28 8.91 -11.53
N TYR A 124 -6.10 7.81 -12.26
CA TYR A 124 -6.98 7.41 -13.38
C TYR A 124 -8.40 7.03 -12.96
N PHE A 125 -8.63 6.83 -11.66
CA PHE A 125 -9.95 6.64 -11.07
C PHE A 125 -10.36 7.89 -10.29
N GLY A 126 -11.66 8.12 -10.15
CA GLY A 126 -12.15 9.20 -9.29
C GLY A 126 -11.97 8.85 -7.81
N SER A 127 -11.69 9.87 -7.01
CA SER A 127 -11.55 9.74 -5.56
C SER A 127 -12.88 9.65 -4.83
N GLN A 128 -12.86 9.17 -3.59
CA GLN A 128 -13.84 9.61 -2.59
C GLN A 128 -13.56 11.08 -2.27
N ARG A 129 -14.61 11.90 -2.20
CA ARG A 129 -14.50 13.31 -1.82
C ARG A 129 -14.38 13.44 -0.32
N VAL A 130 -13.14 13.54 0.16
CA VAL A 130 -12.78 13.50 1.59
C VAL A 130 -12.55 14.90 2.11
N ARG A 131 -13.43 15.36 2.99
CA ARG A 131 -13.29 16.64 3.69
C ARG A 131 -12.71 16.42 5.07
N VAL A 132 -11.52 16.96 5.31
CA VAL A 132 -10.83 16.83 6.60
C VAL A 132 -11.54 17.66 7.65
N MET A 133 -11.84 17.05 8.80
CA MET A 133 -12.50 17.65 9.94
C MET A 133 -11.57 17.80 11.13
N THR A 134 -11.17 16.68 11.71
CA THR A 134 -10.30 16.61 12.90
C THR A 134 -9.04 15.78 12.66
N GLY A 135 -8.92 15.20 11.47
CA GLY A 135 -7.74 14.47 11.04
C GLY A 135 -6.65 15.39 10.47
N GLU A 136 -5.55 14.78 10.11
CA GLU A 136 -4.41 15.42 9.43
C GLU A 136 -4.46 15.07 7.94
N SER A 137 -4.49 16.08 7.05
CA SER A 137 -4.44 15.86 5.61
C SER A 137 -3.10 15.26 5.19
N LEU A 138 -3.12 14.27 4.31
CA LEU A 138 -1.95 13.70 3.67
C LEU A 138 -1.67 14.27 2.26
N GLY A 139 -2.37 15.34 1.87
CA GLY A 139 -2.24 16.02 0.59
C GLY A 139 -3.59 16.28 -0.05
N ASP A 140 -3.56 16.82 -1.27
CA ASP A 140 -4.73 17.38 -1.92
C ASP A 140 -5.13 16.62 -3.17
N VAL A 141 -6.43 16.65 -3.47
CA VAL A 141 -7.00 16.27 -4.77
C VAL A 141 -7.15 17.54 -5.61
N TYR A 142 -6.81 17.43 -6.89
CA TYR A 142 -7.00 18.48 -7.89
C TYR A 142 -7.99 18.01 -8.94
N ASP A 143 -8.98 18.82 -9.23
CA ASP A 143 -9.93 18.52 -10.29
C ASP A 143 -9.35 18.90 -11.67
N PRO A 144 -9.68 18.17 -12.74
CA PRO A 144 -9.42 18.65 -14.09
C PRO A 144 -10.29 19.88 -14.39
N TYR A 145 -9.90 20.68 -15.38
CA TYR A 145 -10.72 21.81 -15.83
C TYR A 145 -12.13 21.39 -16.26
N PHE A 146 -12.28 20.17 -16.79
CA PHE A 146 -13.56 19.58 -17.20
C PHE A 146 -13.41 18.07 -17.45
N ASN A 147 -14.49 17.33 -17.36
CA ASN A 147 -14.54 15.96 -17.84
C ASN A 147 -14.53 15.93 -19.36
N ARG A 148 -13.63 15.12 -19.93
CA ARG A 148 -13.52 14.97 -21.37
C ARG A 148 -14.74 14.25 -21.94
N THR A 149 -15.37 14.88 -22.93
CA THR A 149 -16.46 14.30 -23.71
C THR A 149 -16.18 14.48 -25.21
N TYR A 150 -16.97 13.88 -26.07
CA TYR A 150 -16.83 14.07 -27.52
C TYR A 150 -17.12 15.53 -27.99
N ARG A 151 -17.84 16.28 -27.17
CA ARG A 151 -18.18 17.70 -27.45
C ARG A 151 -17.23 18.70 -26.76
N HIS A 152 -16.57 18.24 -25.70
CA HIS A 152 -15.68 19.09 -24.90
C HIS A 152 -14.41 18.30 -24.61
N PHE A 153 -13.33 18.61 -25.31
CA PHE A 153 -12.07 17.88 -25.22
C PHE A 153 -10.86 18.80 -25.49
N CYS A 154 -9.71 18.32 -25.12
CA CYS A 154 -8.40 18.88 -25.45
C CYS A 154 -7.62 17.91 -26.32
N SER A 155 -6.48 18.35 -26.88
CA SER A 155 -5.60 17.53 -27.72
C SER A 155 -4.98 16.34 -26.98
N HIS A 156 -4.88 16.42 -25.67
CA HIS A 156 -4.33 15.36 -24.82
C HIS A 156 -5.41 14.35 -24.40
N ARG A 157 -4.98 13.16 -24.04
CA ARG A 157 -5.88 12.10 -23.55
C ARG A 157 -6.66 12.52 -22.29
N HIS A 158 -6.00 13.27 -21.42
CA HIS A 158 -6.59 13.75 -20.17
C HIS A 158 -6.60 15.28 -20.15
N THR A 159 -7.69 15.85 -19.67
CA THR A 159 -7.78 17.29 -19.40
C THR A 159 -6.81 17.63 -18.28
N PRO A 160 -5.97 18.67 -18.38
CA PRO A 160 -5.08 19.09 -17.31
C PRO A 160 -5.83 19.39 -16.02
N ASN A 161 -5.14 19.26 -14.89
CA ASN A 161 -5.68 19.67 -13.60
C ASN A 161 -5.80 21.19 -13.50
N SER A 162 -6.77 21.63 -12.70
CA SER A 162 -6.87 23.02 -12.24
C SER A 162 -5.61 23.41 -11.44
N PRO A 163 -5.19 24.68 -11.44
CA PRO A 163 -4.04 25.13 -10.67
C PRO A 163 -4.29 25.07 -9.14
N GLU A 164 -5.53 25.18 -8.73
CA GLU A 164 -5.92 25.19 -7.32
C GLU A 164 -6.42 23.80 -6.86
N PRO A 165 -6.15 23.41 -5.60
CA PRO A 165 -6.72 22.21 -5.02
C PRO A 165 -8.26 22.27 -5.00
N SER A 166 -8.89 21.11 -5.09
CA SER A 166 -10.35 20.96 -5.06
C SER A 166 -10.97 21.22 -3.69
N GLY A 167 -10.16 21.31 -2.63
CA GLY A 167 -10.61 21.36 -1.24
C GLY A 167 -10.84 19.99 -0.61
N TYR A 168 -10.62 18.90 -1.36
CA TYR A 168 -10.67 17.54 -0.84
C TYR A 168 -9.28 16.96 -0.68
N ALA A 169 -9.10 16.13 0.35
CA ALA A 169 -7.82 15.47 0.63
C ALA A 169 -7.67 14.17 -0.16
N CYS A 170 -6.46 13.90 -0.64
CA CYS A 170 -6.12 12.60 -1.24
C CYS A 170 -5.94 11.49 -0.19
N GLY A 171 -5.73 11.87 1.07
CA GLY A 171 -5.69 10.96 2.20
C GLY A 171 -5.77 11.72 3.53
N VAL A 172 -6.07 11.00 4.60
CA VAL A 172 -6.20 11.57 5.94
C VAL A 172 -5.64 10.58 6.97
N ARG A 173 -5.03 11.12 8.03
CA ARG A 173 -4.59 10.37 9.20
C ARG A 173 -5.29 10.88 10.44
N LYS A 174 -5.76 9.96 11.29
CA LYS A 174 -6.19 10.28 12.65
C LYS A 174 -5.76 9.16 13.61
N GLY A 175 -4.91 9.51 14.55
CA GLY A 175 -4.40 8.53 15.52
C GLY A 175 -3.78 7.30 14.84
N ASN A 176 -4.40 6.16 15.07
CA ASN A 176 -3.97 4.85 14.55
C ASN A 176 -4.63 4.46 13.20
N ILE A 177 -5.26 5.40 12.51
CA ILE A 177 -5.93 5.15 11.23
C ILE A 177 -5.34 6.05 10.15
N VAL A 178 -5.08 5.46 8.98
CA VAL A 178 -4.85 6.17 7.71
C VAL A 178 -5.90 5.72 6.71
N TYR A 179 -6.46 6.69 6.00
CA TYR A 179 -7.37 6.46 4.89
C TYR A 179 -6.86 7.20 3.65
N LEU A 180 -6.78 6.52 2.50
CA LEU A 180 -6.47 7.10 1.20
C LEU A 180 -7.71 7.15 0.32
N ALA A 181 -7.94 8.29 -0.33
CA ALA A 181 -9.21 8.59 -1.00
C ALA A 181 -9.47 7.81 -2.31
N HIS A 182 -8.44 7.25 -2.92
CA HIS A 182 -8.54 6.48 -4.16
C HIS A 182 -8.44 4.98 -3.92
N ASN A 183 -8.88 4.20 -4.90
CA ASN A 183 -8.60 2.77 -5.01
C ASN A 183 -7.13 2.57 -5.40
N VAL A 184 -6.22 2.89 -4.49
CA VAL A 184 -4.78 3.02 -4.78
C VAL A 184 -4.12 1.70 -5.14
N PHE A 185 -4.59 0.59 -4.58
CA PHE A 185 -4.04 -0.74 -4.88
C PHE A 185 -4.48 -1.22 -6.26
N THR A 186 -5.74 -1.07 -6.60
CA THR A 186 -6.26 -1.33 -7.96
C THR A 186 -5.54 -0.44 -8.98
N LEU A 187 -5.38 0.84 -8.66
CA LEU A 187 -4.65 1.79 -9.50
C LEU A 187 -3.20 1.34 -9.73
N TYR A 188 -2.52 0.91 -8.67
CA TYR A 188 -1.16 0.40 -8.78
C TYR A 188 -1.09 -0.91 -9.57
N HIS A 189 -2.03 -1.82 -9.37
CA HIS A 189 -2.12 -3.05 -10.16
C HIS A 189 -2.25 -2.77 -11.65
N ALA A 190 -3.14 -1.84 -12.02
CA ALA A 190 -3.44 -1.51 -13.40
C ALA A 190 -2.29 -0.79 -14.14
N LEU A 191 -1.53 0.05 -13.45
CA LEU A 191 -0.59 0.99 -14.10
C LEU A 191 0.86 0.78 -13.70
N GLY A 192 1.14 0.19 -12.56
CA GLY A 192 2.50 0.03 -12.03
C GLY A 192 3.20 1.37 -11.75
N ALA A 193 2.45 2.45 -11.50
CA ALA A 193 3.01 3.79 -11.33
C ALA A 193 3.79 3.91 -10.02
N VAL A 194 5.12 4.10 -10.11
CA VAL A 194 6.02 4.20 -8.94
C VAL A 194 5.60 5.31 -7.99
N ALA A 195 5.10 6.44 -8.50
CA ALA A 195 4.60 7.54 -7.67
C ALA A 195 3.45 7.10 -6.74
N ILE A 196 2.55 6.26 -7.23
CA ILE A 196 1.44 5.70 -6.44
C ILE A 196 1.94 4.68 -5.42
N ARG A 197 2.84 3.78 -5.83
CA ARG A 197 3.46 2.83 -4.91
C ARG A 197 4.14 3.53 -3.74
N ASP A 198 4.97 4.52 -4.04
CA ASP A 198 5.75 5.22 -3.02
C ASP A 198 4.83 6.02 -2.09
N TYR A 199 3.74 6.60 -2.61
CA TYR A 199 2.72 7.23 -1.78
C TYR A 199 2.10 6.22 -0.79
N ILE A 200 1.70 5.06 -1.27
CA ILE A 200 1.13 4.01 -0.41
C ILE A 200 2.15 3.55 0.63
N VAL A 201 3.36 3.21 0.21
CA VAL A 201 4.43 2.70 1.09
C VAL A 201 4.79 3.72 2.17
N LYS A 202 4.96 5.00 1.81
CA LYS A 202 5.28 6.06 2.78
C LYS A 202 4.12 6.33 3.74
N ALA A 203 2.87 6.32 3.27
CA ALA A 203 1.70 6.47 4.13
C ALA A 203 1.54 5.27 5.09
N MET A 204 1.83 4.04 4.63
CA MET A 204 1.86 2.86 5.51
C MET A 204 2.97 2.96 6.56
N ARG A 205 4.17 3.40 6.18
CA ARG A 205 5.29 3.62 7.11
C ARG A 205 5.02 4.72 8.12
N LEU A 206 4.38 5.82 7.70
CA LEU A 206 3.93 6.88 8.60
C LEU A 206 2.99 6.35 9.69
N LEU A 207 2.11 5.41 9.33
CA LEU A 207 1.20 4.78 10.28
C LEU A 207 1.89 3.71 11.12
N LEU A 208 2.71 2.85 10.51
CA LEU A 208 3.37 1.72 11.18
C LEU A 208 4.44 2.17 12.18
N GLY A 209 5.13 3.28 11.89
CA GLY A 209 6.28 3.74 12.65
C GLY A 209 7.51 2.85 12.42
N GLU A 210 8.19 2.44 13.50
CA GLU A 210 9.37 1.60 13.37
C GLU A 210 9.06 0.19 12.87
N GLU A 211 9.80 -0.27 11.87
CA GLU A 211 9.68 -1.62 11.29
C GLU A 211 10.58 -2.61 12.05
N CYS A 212 10.15 -3.89 12.16
CA CYS A 212 11.00 -4.96 12.69
C CYS A 212 12.27 -5.16 11.86
N VAL A 213 12.10 -5.04 10.53
CA VAL A 213 13.19 -5.13 9.55
C VAL A 213 13.03 -3.96 8.60
N ALA A 214 14.09 -3.19 8.42
CA ALA A 214 14.20 -2.16 7.41
C ALA A 214 15.40 -2.45 6.52
N VAL A 215 15.21 -2.38 5.21
CA VAL A 215 16.28 -2.66 4.23
C VAL A 215 16.43 -1.46 3.31
N LYS A 216 17.67 -1.00 3.14
CA LYS A 216 18.04 0.05 2.18
C LYS A 216 18.98 -0.53 1.13
N GLY A 217 18.89 -0.04 -0.10
CA GLY A 217 19.71 -0.50 -1.22
C GLY A 217 19.21 -1.76 -1.91
N LEU A 218 18.20 -2.46 -1.36
CA LEU A 218 17.55 -3.58 -2.03
C LEU A 218 16.50 -3.04 -3.03
N PRO A 219 16.56 -3.41 -4.32
CA PRO A 219 15.55 -3.03 -5.30
C PRO A 219 14.15 -3.56 -4.96
N SER A 220 13.10 -2.92 -5.48
CA SER A 220 11.70 -3.34 -5.28
C SER A 220 11.41 -4.77 -5.79
N THR A 221 12.25 -5.31 -6.68
CA THR A 221 12.21 -6.73 -7.09
C THR A 221 12.77 -7.68 -6.03
N GLY A 222 13.46 -7.16 -5.01
CA GLY A 222 13.92 -7.93 -3.86
C GLY A 222 12.77 -8.39 -2.97
N ARG A 223 13.03 -9.42 -2.17
CA ARG A 223 12.08 -9.95 -1.18
C ARG A 223 12.77 -10.09 0.15
N VAL A 224 12.05 -9.76 1.21
CA VAL A 224 12.55 -9.78 2.58
C VAL A 224 11.62 -10.66 3.40
N THR A 225 12.19 -11.65 4.09
CA THR A 225 11.45 -12.44 5.09
C THR A 225 12.31 -12.64 6.33
N LEU A 226 11.68 -12.63 7.49
CA LEU A 226 12.32 -12.92 8.76
C LEU A 226 11.58 -14.06 9.44
N MET A 227 12.30 -15.14 9.74
CA MET A 227 11.75 -16.34 10.38
C MET A 227 12.41 -16.55 11.73
N GLU A 228 11.61 -16.73 12.78
CA GLU A 228 12.10 -17.08 14.10
C GLU A 228 12.13 -18.61 14.26
N GLN A 229 13.28 -19.13 14.69
CA GLN A 229 13.46 -20.55 15.01
C GLN A 229 13.71 -20.66 16.52
N SER A 230 12.63 -20.66 17.28
CA SER A 230 12.65 -20.62 18.75
C SER A 230 13.43 -21.77 19.39
N ALA A 231 13.31 -22.99 18.82
CA ALA A 231 14.06 -24.17 19.28
C ALA A 231 15.58 -24.02 19.16
N SER A 232 16.05 -23.19 18.24
CA SER A 232 17.48 -22.92 18.02
C SER A 232 17.90 -21.55 18.54
N SER A 233 17.01 -20.81 19.18
CA SER A 233 17.21 -19.43 19.66
C SER A 233 17.86 -18.53 18.60
N ARG A 234 17.37 -18.61 17.36
CA ARG A 234 17.88 -17.82 16.24
C ARG A 234 16.75 -17.28 15.36
N SER A 235 17.04 -16.17 14.69
CA SER A 235 16.23 -15.66 13.60
C SER A 235 17.01 -15.81 12.28
N VAL A 236 16.31 -16.11 11.20
CA VAL A 236 16.86 -16.23 9.85
C VAL A 236 16.23 -15.14 8.99
N LEU A 237 17.04 -14.20 8.54
CA LEU A 237 16.66 -13.19 7.57
C LEU A 237 17.00 -13.69 6.18
N HIS A 238 16.03 -13.71 5.29
CA HIS A 238 16.24 -14.00 3.88
C HIS A 238 16.11 -12.70 3.08
N LEU A 239 17.12 -12.42 2.27
CA LEU A 239 17.10 -11.42 1.22
C LEU A 239 17.19 -12.16 -0.11
N LEU A 240 16.09 -12.20 -0.83
CA LEU A 240 16.05 -12.82 -2.16
C LEU A 240 15.97 -11.74 -3.21
N TYR A 241 16.85 -11.77 -4.20
CA TYR A 241 16.86 -10.83 -5.31
C TYR A 241 16.96 -11.57 -6.63
N ALA A 242 16.10 -11.18 -7.57
CA ALA A 242 16.21 -11.55 -8.96
C ALA A 242 15.70 -10.39 -9.82
N ASN A 243 16.43 -10.07 -10.88
CA ASN A 243 15.96 -9.10 -11.87
C ASN A 243 15.23 -9.85 -12.96
N THR A 244 13.93 -9.61 -13.09
CA THR A 244 13.11 -10.21 -14.14
C THR A 244 12.98 -9.28 -15.34
N VAL A 245 12.97 -9.84 -16.53
CA VAL A 245 12.75 -9.15 -17.80
C VAL A 245 11.51 -9.74 -18.45
N LEU A 246 10.62 -8.87 -18.92
CA LEU A 246 9.46 -9.30 -19.70
C LEU A 246 9.92 -9.68 -21.11
N ARG A 247 9.64 -10.91 -21.54
CA ARG A 247 9.91 -11.40 -22.89
C ARG A 247 8.64 -11.78 -23.63
N GLY A 248 8.64 -11.50 -24.91
CA GLY A 248 7.52 -11.79 -25.80
C GLY A 248 6.34 -10.87 -25.64
N GLY A 249 5.31 -11.16 -26.40
CA GLY A 249 4.02 -10.48 -26.36
C GLY A 249 2.90 -11.42 -25.93
N SER A 250 1.68 -10.94 -25.97
CA SER A 250 0.51 -11.76 -25.69
C SER A 250 0.19 -12.67 -26.89
N ILE A 251 0.14 -13.98 -26.66
CA ILE A 251 -0.29 -14.97 -27.66
C ILE A 251 -1.43 -15.78 -27.06
N ARG A 252 -2.58 -15.80 -27.72
CA ARG A 252 -3.77 -16.62 -27.36
C ARG A 252 -4.17 -16.52 -25.88
N GLY A 253 -4.13 -15.31 -25.32
CA GLY A 253 -4.53 -15.06 -23.93
C GLY A 253 -3.41 -15.33 -22.90
N CYS A 254 -2.23 -15.75 -23.32
CA CYS A 254 -1.04 -15.79 -22.49
C CYS A 254 -0.33 -14.43 -22.59
N GLY A 255 -0.14 -13.76 -21.45
CA GLY A 255 0.65 -12.52 -21.39
C GLY A 255 2.14 -12.75 -21.62
N PRO A 256 2.94 -11.69 -21.57
CA PRO A 256 4.40 -11.81 -21.62
C PRO A 256 4.91 -12.66 -20.47
N ILE A 257 6.03 -13.35 -20.70
CA ILE A 257 6.67 -14.20 -19.69
C ILE A 257 7.75 -13.38 -18.99
N GLU A 258 7.73 -13.39 -17.67
CA GLU A 258 8.83 -12.90 -16.85
C GLU A 258 9.91 -13.98 -16.74
N VAL A 259 11.13 -13.62 -17.12
CA VAL A 259 12.29 -14.50 -17.06
C VAL A 259 13.43 -13.85 -16.30
N ILE A 260 14.22 -14.65 -15.60
CA ILE A 260 15.50 -14.25 -15.00
C ILE A 260 16.58 -14.62 -15.99
N GLU A 261 17.27 -13.63 -16.55
CA GLU A 261 18.37 -13.87 -17.51
C GLU A 261 19.73 -13.69 -16.84
N GLU A 262 19.84 -12.65 -16.02
CA GLU A 262 21.09 -12.28 -15.37
C GLU A 262 20.85 -12.01 -13.88
N LEU A 263 21.81 -12.43 -13.06
CA LEU A 263 21.87 -12.12 -11.64
C LEU A 263 22.97 -11.08 -11.41
N ASN A 264 22.57 -9.81 -11.37
CA ASN A 264 23.49 -8.72 -11.07
C ASN A 264 23.83 -8.73 -9.57
N SER A 265 25.12 -8.57 -9.26
CA SER A 265 25.54 -8.38 -7.87
C SER A 265 25.02 -7.06 -7.33
N LEU A 266 24.47 -7.09 -6.12
CA LEU A 266 24.07 -5.90 -5.38
C LEU A 266 25.13 -5.57 -4.34
N PHE A 267 25.35 -4.28 -4.13
CA PHE A 267 26.32 -3.74 -3.16
C PHE A 267 25.60 -2.77 -2.23
N ASP A 268 26.19 -2.51 -1.07
CA ASP A 268 25.72 -1.51 -0.10
C ASP A 268 24.26 -1.75 0.37
N ILE A 269 23.91 -3.01 0.60
CA ILE A 269 22.64 -3.38 1.21
C ILE A 269 22.76 -3.19 2.73
N HIS A 270 22.03 -2.21 3.26
CA HIS A 270 21.94 -1.95 4.69
C HIS A 270 20.69 -2.56 5.28
N VAL A 271 20.84 -3.37 6.30
CA VAL A 271 19.73 -4.02 6.99
C VAL A 271 19.71 -3.61 8.45
N THR A 272 18.57 -3.12 8.89
CA THR A 272 18.29 -2.88 10.30
C THR A 272 17.27 -3.91 10.77
N VAL A 273 17.64 -4.71 11.76
CA VAL A 273 16.72 -5.65 12.41
C VAL A 273 16.52 -5.18 13.85
N ARG A 274 15.26 -5.17 14.32
CA ARG A 274 14.92 -4.88 15.73
C ARG A 274 14.44 -6.15 16.40
N PRO A 275 15.37 -6.95 16.93
CA PRO A 275 15.04 -8.22 17.56
C PRO A 275 14.40 -7.99 18.93
N THR A 276 13.58 -8.95 19.37
CA THR A 276 13.01 -8.96 20.74
C THR A 276 14.01 -9.35 21.81
N LYS A 277 15.14 -9.94 21.41
CA LYS A 277 16.22 -10.40 22.31
C LYS A 277 17.57 -9.88 21.82
N PRO A 278 18.55 -9.64 22.72
CA PRO A 278 19.89 -9.21 22.31
C PRO A 278 20.54 -10.18 21.31
N VAL A 279 21.12 -9.65 20.26
CA VAL A 279 21.85 -10.43 19.23
C VAL A 279 23.28 -10.67 19.72
N LYS A 280 23.73 -11.94 19.69
CA LYS A 280 25.08 -12.33 20.08
C LYS A 280 26.04 -12.43 18.89
N SER A 281 25.54 -12.84 17.73
CA SER A 281 26.33 -12.97 16.52
C SER A 281 25.42 -12.93 15.29
N VAL A 282 25.98 -12.48 14.16
CA VAL A 282 25.35 -12.51 12.85
C VAL A 282 26.25 -13.30 11.91
N ARG A 283 25.67 -14.22 11.13
CA ARG A 283 26.40 -15.07 10.18
C ARG A 283 25.69 -15.16 8.86
N LEU A 284 26.47 -15.16 7.80
CA LEU A 284 26.00 -15.50 6.46
C LEU A 284 25.88 -17.02 6.34
N VAL A 285 24.78 -17.49 5.83
CA VAL A 285 24.53 -18.92 5.62
C VAL A 285 24.37 -19.23 4.12
N PRO A 286 24.82 -20.40 3.62
CA PRO A 286 25.28 -21.56 4.39
C PRO A 286 26.73 -21.52 4.83
N GLU A 287 27.57 -20.57 4.38
CA GLU A 287 29.02 -20.55 4.57
C GLU A 287 29.43 -20.40 6.03
N GLY A 288 28.59 -19.86 6.88
CA GLY A 288 28.88 -19.63 8.30
C GLY A 288 29.78 -18.44 8.56
N THR A 289 30.04 -17.61 7.53
CA THR A 289 30.90 -16.41 7.66
C THR A 289 30.32 -15.41 8.65
N ALA A 290 31.10 -14.99 9.62
CA ALA A 290 30.70 -13.97 10.58
C ALA A 290 30.57 -12.61 9.88
N LEU A 291 29.46 -11.91 10.16
CA LEU A 291 29.24 -10.54 9.71
C LEU A 291 29.42 -9.58 10.88
N ALA A 292 30.06 -8.43 10.61
CA ALA A 292 30.08 -7.33 11.56
C ALA A 292 28.68 -6.71 11.65
N PHE A 293 28.29 -6.30 12.84
CA PHE A 293 27.02 -5.61 13.08
C PHE A 293 27.17 -4.60 14.23
N GLU A 294 26.33 -3.59 14.21
CA GLU A 294 26.21 -2.58 15.26
C GLU A 294 24.93 -2.82 16.05
N THR A 295 24.93 -2.47 17.37
CA THR A 295 23.76 -2.62 18.27
C THR A 295 23.28 -1.27 18.78
#